data_e0ae06c55cd480879212fbc94587138a
#
_entry.id   e0ae06c55cd480879212fbc94587138a
#
_cell.length_a   1.000
_cell.length_b   1.000
_cell.length_c   1.000
_cell.angle_alpha   90.00
_cell.angle_beta   90.00
_cell.angle_gamma   90.00
#
_symmetry.space_group_name_H-M   'P 1'
#
loop_
_entity.id
_entity.type
_entity.pdbx_description
1 polymer ?
#
loop_
_entity_poly.entity_id
_entity_poly.type
_entity_poly.pdbx_seq_one_letter_code
_entity_poly.pdbx_strand_id
1 'polypeptide(L)'
;MAAELKIPLDISDVEVLDTEISNNGRLIITVESQVETISCGICHQPISCNYGHGDPIKLRHLSVLGLETYLRIRPRRGQCQSCLHEPTTTQVLDWYQQRSPHTRAYDAYLLKQLVNSTIEDVSLRENLGYDAIIGALNRQVDNKINWAEVEDLRTVGIDEIALKKGRKNYAAIVTGRQANGKIRVLAVLPDRKKRV
;
A
#
# COMPACT_ATOMS: atom_id res chain seq x y z
N MET A 1 -13.28 -10.13 -36.73
CA MET A 1 -13.13 -8.77 -36.21
C MET A 1 -12.62 -8.87 -34.78
N ALA A 2 -11.46 -8.27 -34.48
CA ALA A 2 -10.98 -8.20 -33.09
C ALA A 2 -11.80 -7.09 -32.37
N ALA A 3 -12.39 -7.45 -31.22
CA ALA A 3 -13.05 -6.45 -30.38
C ALA A 3 -11.99 -5.68 -29.58
N GLU A 4 -12.03 -4.36 -29.63
CA GLU A 4 -11.20 -3.50 -28.80
C GLU A 4 -11.89 -3.33 -27.43
N LEU A 5 -11.16 -3.61 -26.35
CA LEU A 5 -11.63 -3.43 -24.98
C LEU A 5 -10.79 -2.37 -24.29
N LYS A 6 -11.43 -1.28 -23.85
CA LYS A 6 -10.78 -0.24 -23.03
C LYS A 6 -10.93 -0.58 -21.55
N ILE A 7 -9.83 -0.89 -20.89
CA ILE A 7 -9.78 -1.22 -19.46
C ILE A 7 -9.13 -0.06 -18.74
N PRO A 8 -9.82 0.61 -17.79
CA PRO A 8 -9.19 1.62 -16.95
C PRO A 8 -8.18 0.96 -16.00
N LEU A 9 -6.97 1.50 -15.92
CA LEU A 9 -5.92 0.97 -15.04
C LEU A 9 -6.02 1.50 -13.60
N ASP A 10 -6.96 2.40 -13.30
CA ASP A 10 -7.11 3.06 -11.99
C ASP A 10 -5.79 3.69 -11.48
N ILE A 11 -5.00 4.19 -12.40
CA ILE A 11 -3.77 4.96 -12.17
C ILE A 11 -3.76 6.19 -13.07
N SER A 12 -3.29 7.31 -12.54
CA SER A 12 -3.19 8.57 -13.28
C SER A 12 -1.79 8.77 -13.86
N ASP A 13 -1.70 9.67 -14.82
CA ASP A 13 -0.46 10.25 -15.34
C ASP A 13 0.55 9.22 -15.87
N VAL A 14 0.02 8.18 -16.54
CA VAL A 14 0.83 7.19 -17.24
C VAL A 14 0.30 6.94 -18.65
N GLU A 15 1.22 6.57 -19.53
CA GLU A 15 0.93 6.07 -20.87
C GLU A 15 1.30 4.58 -20.94
N VAL A 16 0.46 3.78 -21.58
CA VAL A 16 0.76 2.37 -21.84
C VAL A 16 1.62 2.26 -23.08
N LEU A 17 2.82 1.74 -22.91
CA LEU A 17 3.77 1.54 -24.00
C LEU A 17 3.63 0.16 -24.65
N ASP A 18 3.37 -0.88 -23.83
CA ASP A 18 3.33 -2.25 -24.29
C ASP A 18 2.51 -3.14 -23.35
N THR A 19 1.98 -4.23 -23.89
CA THR A 19 1.28 -5.26 -23.13
C THR A 19 1.69 -6.64 -23.61
N GLU A 20 2.14 -7.49 -22.68
CA GLU A 20 2.55 -8.84 -22.99
C GLU A 20 1.96 -9.86 -22.00
N ILE A 21 1.66 -11.06 -22.47
CA ILE A 21 1.35 -12.20 -21.61
C ILE A 21 2.61 -13.04 -21.48
N SER A 22 3.15 -13.14 -20.29
CA SER A 22 4.35 -13.93 -20.01
C SER A 22 4.10 -15.44 -20.14
N ASN A 23 5.15 -16.25 -20.26
CA ASN A 23 5.07 -17.70 -20.39
C ASN A 23 4.30 -18.39 -19.24
N ASN A 24 4.21 -17.76 -18.07
CA ASN A 24 3.45 -18.24 -16.92
C ASN A 24 2.03 -17.63 -16.81
N GLY A 25 1.49 -17.11 -17.91
CA GLY A 25 0.11 -16.61 -17.98
C GLY A 25 -0.14 -15.30 -17.23
N ARG A 26 0.90 -14.52 -16.93
CA ARG A 26 0.77 -13.21 -16.27
C ARG A 26 0.73 -12.09 -17.29
N LEU A 27 -0.21 -11.16 -17.12
CA LEU A 27 -0.27 -9.94 -17.91
C LEU A 27 0.75 -8.92 -17.37
N ILE A 28 1.63 -8.44 -18.25
CA ILE A 28 2.59 -7.38 -17.92
C ILE A 28 2.24 -6.18 -18.80
N ILE A 29 1.92 -5.06 -18.17
CA ILE A 29 1.63 -3.79 -18.81
C ILE A 29 2.80 -2.87 -18.54
N THR A 30 3.52 -2.51 -19.60
CA THR A 30 4.63 -1.55 -19.51
C THR A 30 4.09 -0.15 -19.66
N VAL A 31 4.38 0.71 -18.69
CA VAL A 31 3.88 2.08 -18.64
C VAL A 31 5.03 3.07 -18.51
N GLU A 32 4.82 4.28 -19.00
CA GLU A 32 5.69 5.44 -18.81
C GLU A 32 4.95 6.56 -18.08
N SER A 33 5.63 7.26 -17.18
CA SER A 33 5.06 8.40 -16.48
C SER A 33 4.93 9.60 -17.40
N GLN A 34 3.78 10.23 -17.39
CA GLN A 34 3.51 11.51 -18.06
C GLN A 34 3.85 12.72 -17.16
N VAL A 35 4.18 12.48 -15.89
CA VAL A 35 4.57 13.54 -14.95
C VAL A 35 5.99 13.99 -15.28
N GLU A 36 6.14 15.24 -15.70
CA GLU A 36 7.44 15.80 -16.08
C GLU A 36 8.24 16.32 -14.88
N THR A 37 7.55 16.78 -13.84
CA THR A 37 8.18 17.44 -12.70
C THR A 37 8.64 16.45 -11.66
N ILE A 38 9.91 16.54 -11.27
CA ILE A 38 10.49 15.77 -10.14
C ILE A 38 10.87 16.79 -9.06
N SER A 39 10.43 16.59 -7.82
CA SER A 39 10.86 17.42 -6.69
C SER A 39 12.09 16.83 -6.03
N CYS A 40 13.06 17.66 -5.70
CA CYS A 40 14.28 17.24 -5.00
C CYS A 40 13.95 16.64 -3.63
N GLY A 41 14.49 15.47 -3.32
CA GLY A 41 14.30 14.81 -2.03
C GLY A 41 14.93 15.55 -0.82
N ILE A 42 15.76 16.58 -1.05
CA ILE A 42 16.43 17.36 0.00
C ILE A 42 15.82 18.75 0.15
N CYS A 43 15.83 19.57 -0.92
CA CYS A 43 15.36 20.95 -0.85
C CYS A 43 13.92 21.15 -1.34
N HIS A 44 13.26 20.08 -1.80
CA HIS A 44 11.88 20.06 -2.31
C HIS A 44 11.61 20.98 -3.50
N GLN A 45 12.65 21.59 -4.08
CA GLN A 45 12.52 22.39 -5.29
C GLN A 45 12.32 21.51 -6.52
N PRO A 46 11.60 21.99 -7.54
CA PRO A 46 11.45 21.27 -8.79
C PRO A 46 12.80 21.11 -9.49
N ILE A 47 13.04 19.91 -10.02
CA ILE A 47 14.25 19.57 -10.77
C ILE A 47 13.95 19.68 -12.26
N SER A 48 14.71 20.48 -12.96
CA SER A 48 14.64 20.63 -14.42
C SER A 48 15.66 19.78 -15.18
N CYS A 49 16.74 19.36 -14.51
CA CYS A 49 17.79 18.56 -15.13
C CYS A 49 17.41 17.08 -15.16
N ASN A 50 17.15 16.55 -16.35
CA ASN A 50 16.89 15.13 -16.55
C ASN A 50 18.19 14.33 -16.40
N TYR A 51 18.20 13.30 -15.55
CA TYR A 51 19.31 12.39 -15.31
C TYR A 51 19.00 10.95 -15.77
N GLY A 52 18.10 10.80 -16.75
CA GLY A 52 17.70 9.52 -17.31
C GLY A 52 16.62 8.80 -16.49
N HIS A 53 16.70 7.47 -16.45
CA HIS A 53 15.72 6.61 -15.78
C HIS A 53 16.39 5.73 -14.73
N GLY A 54 15.64 5.38 -13.72
CA GLY A 54 16.03 4.36 -12.76
C GLY A 54 15.89 2.94 -13.31
N ASP A 55 16.20 1.96 -12.46
CA ASP A 55 15.97 0.55 -12.78
C ASP A 55 14.48 0.27 -12.99
N PRO A 56 14.13 -0.65 -13.90
CA PRO A 56 12.74 -1.06 -14.10
C PRO A 56 12.21 -1.70 -12.81
N ILE A 57 11.04 -1.24 -12.36
CA ILE A 57 10.31 -1.83 -11.25
C ILE A 57 9.07 -2.54 -11.78
N LYS A 58 8.68 -3.62 -11.10
CA LYS A 58 7.51 -4.44 -11.41
C LYS A 58 6.60 -4.49 -10.19
N LEU A 59 5.37 -4.02 -10.33
CA LEU A 59 4.39 -3.89 -9.26
C LEU A 59 3.17 -4.75 -9.55
N ARG A 60 2.75 -5.57 -8.59
CA ARG A 60 1.47 -6.28 -8.71
C ARG A 60 0.34 -5.27 -8.74
N HIS A 61 -0.59 -5.45 -9.67
CA HIS A 61 -1.77 -4.63 -9.86
C HIS A 61 -3.04 -5.49 -9.82
N LEU A 62 -4.20 -4.86 -9.87
CA LEU A 62 -5.49 -5.54 -9.95
C LEU A 62 -5.53 -6.49 -11.14
N SER A 63 -6.06 -7.68 -10.93
CA SER A 63 -6.15 -8.70 -11.98
C SER A 63 -7.07 -8.22 -13.09
N VAL A 64 -6.65 -8.41 -14.35
CA VAL A 64 -7.41 -8.07 -15.55
C VAL A 64 -7.88 -9.36 -16.20
N LEU A 65 -9.19 -9.52 -16.38
CA LEU A 65 -9.80 -10.72 -16.98
C LEU A 65 -9.35 -12.04 -16.33
N GLY A 66 -9.12 -12.02 -15.01
CA GLY A 66 -8.64 -13.19 -14.26
C GLY A 66 -7.14 -13.45 -14.36
N LEU A 67 -6.39 -12.67 -15.14
CA LEU A 67 -4.95 -12.78 -15.22
C LEU A 67 -4.27 -11.99 -14.11
N GLU A 68 -3.29 -12.61 -13.45
CA GLU A 68 -2.38 -11.87 -12.58
C GLU A 68 -1.70 -10.76 -13.36
N THR A 69 -1.93 -9.50 -12.96
CA THR A 69 -1.46 -8.33 -13.71
C THR A 69 -0.34 -7.61 -12.97
N TYR A 70 0.66 -7.19 -13.72
CA TYR A 70 1.79 -6.42 -13.22
C TYR A 70 1.99 -5.17 -14.08
N LEU A 71 2.27 -4.06 -13.42
CA LEU A 71 2.76 -2.85 -14.07
C LEU A 71 4.28 -2.85 -14.05
N ARG A 72 4.89 -2.59 -15.20
CA ARG A 72 6.34 -2.39 -15.36
C ARG A 72 6.58 -0.94 -15.69
N ILE A 73 7.39 -0.25 -14.90
CA ILE A 73 7.74 1.15 -15.13
C ILE A 73 9.24 1.37 -14.88
N ARG A 74 9.83 2.30 -15.61
CA ARG A 74 11.16 2.86 -15.35
C ARG A 74 10.99 4.30 -14.85
N PRO A 75 11.03 4.55 -13.54
CA PRO A 75 10.86 5.91 -12.99
C PRO A 75 11.92 6.85 -13.52
N ARG A 76 11.55 8.07 -13.84
CA ARG A 76 12.50 9.12 -14.25
C ARG A 76 13.40 9.50 -13.08
N ARG A 77 14.61 9.97 -13.38
CA ARG A 77 15.54 10.53 -12.42
C ARG A 77 15.89 11.96 -12.80
N GLY A 78 15.99 12.79 -11.79
CA GLY A 78 16.43 14.18 -11.95
C GLY A 78 17.63 14.49 -11.06
N GLN A 79 18.49 15.41 -11.46
CA GLN A 79 19.63 15.92 -10.72
C GLN A 79 19.35 17.32 -10.22
N CYS A 80 19.44 17.56 -8.92
CA CYS A 80 19.20 18.87 -8.33
C CYS A 80 20.45 19.75 -8.45
N GLN A 81 20.35 20.84 -9.16
CA GLN A 81 21.43 21.82 -9.32
C GLN A 81 21.47 22.86 -8.18
N SER A 82 20.44 22.93 -7.35
CA SER A 82 20.35 23.89 -6.24
C SER A 82 20.96 23.38 -4.94
N CYS A 83 21.19 22.08 -4.81
CA CYS A 83 21.78 21.47 -3.62
C CYS A 83 23.28 21.27 -3.78
N LEU A 84 24.01 21.37 -2.65
CA LEU A 84 25.41 20.97 -2.60
C LEU A 84 25.55 19.50 -3.02
N HIS A 85 26.56 19.18 -3.84
CA HIS A 85 26.83 17.85 -4.43
C HIS A 85 25.77 17.35 -5.43
N GLU A 86 24.87 18.20 -5.90
CA GLU A 86 23.92 17.90 -6.98
C GLU A 86 23.25 16.51 -6.86
N PRO A 87 22.53 16.22 -5.77
CA PRO A 87 21.98 14.91 -5.52
C PRO A 87 20.96 14.52 -6.59
N THR A 88 20.90 13.24 -6.93
CA THR A 88 19.90 12.69 -7.83
C THR A 88 18.66 12.24 -7.04
N THR A 89 17.48 12.48 -7.61
CA THR A 89 16.20 12.05 -7.06
C THR A 89 15.47 11.20 -8.09
N THR A 90 14.94 10.06 -7.65
CA THR A 90 14.04 9.23 -8.46
C THR A 90 12.62 9.72 -8.28
N GLN A 91 11.88 9.81 -9.37
CA GLN A 91 10.47 10.19 -9.39
C GLN A 91 9.65 9.31 -8.45
N VAL A 92 8.79 9.93 -7.67
CA VAL A 92 7.78 9.25 -6.85
C VAL A 92 6.42 9.50 -7.49
N LEU A 93 5.64 8.44 -7.67
CA LEU A 93 4.30 8.48 -8.27
C LEU A 93 3.27 8.08 -7.21
N ASP A 94 2.10 8.71 -7.26
CA ASP A 94 1.10 8.59 -6.19
C ASP A 94 0.43 7.22 -6.10
N TRP A 95 0.45 6.44 -7.19
CA TRP A 95 -0.24 5.16 -7.26
C TRP A 95 0.57 3.97 -6.71
N TYR A 96 1.80 4.18 -6.23
CA TYR A 96 2.53 3.18 -5.45
C TYR A 96 3.40 3.84 -4.36
N GLN A 97 3.75 3.07 -3.36
CA GLN A 97 4.71 3.50 -2.35
C GLN A 97 6.11 3.00 -2.72
N GLN A 98 7.11 3.82 -2.53
CA GLN A 98 8.51 3.43 -2.78
C GLN A 98 8.86 2.14 -2.02
N ARG A 99 9.50 1.19 -2.69
CA ARG A 99 9.82 -0.15 -2.20
C ARG A 99 8.63 -1.07 -1.95
N SER A 100 7.42 -0.66 -2.29
CA SER A 100 6.28 -1.58 -2.32
C SER A 100 6.36 -2.52 -3.52
N PRO A 101 6.02 -3.81 -3.38
CA PRO A 101 5.85 -4.71 -4.51
C PRO A 101 4.49 -4.56 -5.21
N HIS A 102 3.62 -3.71 -4.68
CA HIS A 102 2.25 -3.55 -5.10
C HIS A 102 1.91 -2.10 -5.45
N THR A 103 0.90 -1.91 -6.30
CA THR A 103 0.21 -0.63 -6.44
C THR A 103 -0.70 -0.38 -5.23
N ARG A 104 -1.04 0.87 -4.95
CA ARG A 104 -1.99 1.23 -3.87
C ARG A 104 -3.37 0.62 -4.10
N ALA A 105 -3.83 0.55 -5.36
CA ALA A 105 -5.08 -0.08 -5.72
C ALA A 105 -5.10 -1.57 -5.34
N TYR A 106 -3.98 -2.28 -5.58
CA TYR A 106 -3.87 -3.69 -5.20
C TYR A 106 -3.77 -3.88 -3.68
N ASP A 107 -3.02 -3.03 -2.97
CA ASP A 107 -3.00 -3.05 -1.50
C ASP A 107 -4.41 -2.82 -0.92
N ALA A 108 -5.17 -1.86 -1.45
CA ALA A 108 -6.56 -1.61 -1.04
C ALA A 108 -7.49 -2.80 -1.35
N TYR A 109 -7.28 -3.47 -2.47
CA TYR A 109 -7.99 -4.70 -2.81
C TYR A 109 -7.70 -5.82 -1.80
N LEU A 110 -6.43 -6.04 -1.43
CA LEU A 110 -6.05 -7.05 -0.43
C LEU A 110 -6.74 -6.81 0.91
N LEU A 111 -6.87 -5.55 1.35
CA LEU A 111 -7.62 -5.24 2.57
C LEU A 111 -9.07 -5.66 2.49
N LYS A 112 -9.73 -5.44 1.35
CA LYS A 112 -11.11 -5.89 1.15
C LYS A 112 -11.22 -7.42 1.19
N GLN A 113 -10.21 -8.14 0.69
CA GLN A 113 -10.17 -9.61 0.74
C GLN A 113 -9.97 -10.15 2.16
N LEU A 114 -9.38 -9.35 3.06
CA LEU A 114 -9.19 -9.73 4.48
C LEU A 114 -10.47 -9.61 5.31
N VAL A 115 -11.50 -8.93 4.82
CA VAL A 115 -12.79 -8.84 5.53
C VAL A 115 -13.42 -10.23 5.61
N ASN A 116 -13.69 -10.71 6.83
CA ASN A 116 -14.20 -12.05 7.13
C ASN A 116 -13.31 -13.20 6.59
N SER A 117 -12.01 -12.96 6.46
CA SER A 117 -11.03 -13.95 5.99
C SER A 117 -9.75 -13.89 6.83
N THR A 118 -8.90 -14.89 6.70
CA THR A 118 -7.59 -14.90 7.34
C THR A 118 -6.50 -14.47 6.35
N ILE A 119 -5.34 -14.06 6.87
CA ILE A 119 -4.17 -13.74 6.03
C ILE A 119 -3.76 -14.97 5.23
N GLU A 120 -3.82 -16.15 5.82
CA GLU A 120 -3.53 -17.44 5.17
C GLU A 120 -4.44 -17.69 3.95
N ASP A 121 -5.76 -17.53 4.12
CA ASP A 121 -6.73 -17.72 3.04
C ASP A 121 -6.50 -16.73 1.90
N VAL A 122 -6.19 -15.46 2.22
CA VAL A 122 -5.87 -14.46 1.20
C VAL A 122 -4.54 -14.77 0.52
N SER A 123 -3.54 -15.22 1.27
CA SER A 123 -2.25 -15.67 0.76
C SER A 123 -2.41 -16.77 -0.29
N LEU A 124 -3.21 -17.78 0.00
CA LEU A 124 -3.50 -18.88 -0.93
C LEU A 124 -4.26 -18.41 -2.17
N ARG A 125 -5.32 -17.61 -2.00
CA ARG A 125 -6.15 -17.13 -3.11
C ARG A 125 -5.41 -16.21 -4.07
N GLU A 126 -4.58 -15.33 -3.53
CA GLU A 126 -3.85 -14.34 -4.31
C GLU A 126 -2.47 -14.82 -4.76
N ASN A 127 -2.07 -16.03 -4.37
CA ASN A 127 -0.73 -16.59 -4.64
C ASN A 127 0.38 -15.61 -4.18
N LEU A 128 0.25 -15.10 -2.96
CA LEU A 128 1.18 -14.17 -2.32
C LEU A 128 1.77 -14.78 -1.04
N GLY A 129 3.00 -14.39 -0.70
CA GLY A 129 3.57 -14.71 0.60
C GLY A 129 2.83 -13.98 1.74
N TYR A 130 2.78 -14.60 2.92
CA TYR A 130 2.19 -14.05 4.14
C TYR A 130 2.69 -12.62 4.44
N ASP A 131 4.01 -12.40 4.35
CA ASP A 131 4.65 -11.11 4.62
C ASP A 131 4.25 -10.01 3.62
N ALA A 132 3.93 -10.39 2.37
CA ALA A 132 3.46 -9.44 1.38
C ALA A 132 2.09 -8.87 1.74
N ILE A 133 1.19 -9.70 2.29
CA ILE A 133 -0.14 -9.27 2.76
C ILE A 133 -0.02 -8.43 4.04
N ILE A 134 0.83 -8.83 4.99
CA ILE A 134 1.13 -8.01 6.18
C ILE A 134 1.72 -6.66 5.75
N GLY A 135 2.60 -6.65 4.78
CA GLY A 135 3.15 -5.42 4.22
C GLY A 135 2.08 -4.50 3.63
N ALA A 136 1.12 -5.05 2.89
CA ALA A 136 -0.02 -4.31 2.35
C ALA A 136 -0.90 -3.73 3.49
N LEU A 137 -1.20 -4.55 4.49
CA LEU A 137 -1.96 -4.13 5.68
C LEU A 137 -1.28 -2.95 6.39
N ASN A 138 0.03 -3.06 6.66
CA ASN A 138 0.81 -2.02 7.36
C ASN A 138 0.93 -0.72 6.55
N ARG A 139 0.86 -0.76 5.22
CA ARG A 139 0.87 0.44 4.37
C ARG A 139 -0.48 1.17 4.35
N GLN A 140 -1.56 0.46 4.56
CA GLN A 140 -2.93 0.98 4.39
C GLN A 140 -3.61 1.28 5.73
N VAL A 141 -3.23 0.59 6.79
CA VAL A 141 -3.85 0.77 8.12
C VAL A 141 -2.94 1.65 8.96
N ASP A 142 -3.45 2.81 9.35
CA ASP A 142 -2.81 3.61 10.38
C ASP A 142 -3.12 2.99 11.76
N ASN A 143 -2.06 2.55 12.43
CA ASN A 143 -2.16 1.98 13.78
C ASN A 143 -2.33 3.07 14.86
N LYS A 144 -2.32 4.34 14.49
CA LYS A 144 -2.50 5.45 15.42
C LYS A 144 -3.96 5.85 15.49
N ILE A 145 -4.43 6.02 16.72
CA ILE A 145 -5.78 6.53 16.95
C ILE A 145 -5.78 8.03 16.67
N ASN A 146 -6.68 8.45 15.81
CA ASN A 146 -6.97 9.86 15.66
C ASN A 146 -7.86 10.32 16.84
N TRP A 147 -7.25 10.81 17.90
CA TRP A 147 -7.96 11.27 19.09
C TRP A 147 -8.89 12.46 18.82
N ALA A 148 -8.65 13.25 17.75
CA ALA A 148 -9.55 14.32 17.35
C ALA A 148 -10.91 13.81 16.86
N GLU A 149 -11.00 12.54 16.44
CA GLU A 149 -12.24 11.90 16.04
C GLU A 149 -12.96 11.17 17.20
N VAL A 150 -12.37 11.12 18.39
CA VAL A 150 -12.95 10.48 19.57
C VAL A 150 -13.65 11.54 20.39
N GLU A 151 -14.86 11.90 19.98
CA GLU A 151 -15.68 12.87 20.66
C GLU A 151 -16.56 12.19 21.71
N ASP A 152 -16.80 12.87 22.85
CA ASP A 152 -17.78 12.51 23.88
C ASP A 152 -17.75 11.01 24.28
N LEU A 153 -16.58 10.57 24.78
CA LEU A 153 -16.37 9.20 25.24
C LEU A 153 -17.17 8.93 26.53
N ARG A 154 -18.14 8.03 26.48
CA ARG A 154 -19.04 7.70 27.60
C ARG A 154 -18.59 6.49 28.41
N THR A 155 -18.13 5.46 27.74
CA THR A 155 -17.78 4.19 28.38
C THR A 155 -16.51 3.66 27.78
N VAL A 156 -15.61 3.19 28.63
CA VAL A 156 -14.40 2.44 28.20
C VAL A 156 -14.59 0.99 28.59
N GLY A 157 -14.43 0.11 27.63
CA GLY A 157 -14.38 -1.34 27.84
C GLY A 157 -12.96 -1.86 27.67
N ILE A 158 -12.57 -2.84 28.49
CA ILE A 158 -11.31 -3.56 28.37
C ILE A 158 -11.66 -5.04 28.29
N ASP A 159 -11.16 -5.72 27.26
CA ASP A 159 -11.34 -7.14 27.07
C ASP A 159 -9.99 -7.82 26.79
N GLU A 160 -9.85 -9.09 27.12
CA GLU A 160 -8.63 -9.86 26.90
C GLU A 160 -8.90 -10.97 25.88
N ILE A 161 -8.12 -10.98 24.81
CA ILE A 161 -8.16 -12.04 23.80
C ILE A 161 -6.94 -12.93 23.94
N ALA A 162 -7.16 -14.25 24.01
CA ALA A 162 -6.09 -15.24 23.93
C ALA A 162 -5.63 -15.40 22.48
N LEU A 163 -4.39 -15.02 22.17
CA LEU A 163 -3.81 -15.12 20.82
C LEU A 163 -3.37 -16.55 20.47
N LYS A 164 -3.13 -17.41 21.47
CA LYS A 164 -2.81 -18.84 21.30
C LYS A 164 -3.48 -19.68 22.39
N LYS A 165 -3.81 -20.93 22.08
CA LYS A 165 -4.20 -21.92 23.09
C LYS A 165 -3.09 -22.04 24.14
N GLY A 166 -3.38 -21.61 25.38
CA GLY A 166 -2.44 -21.65 26.50
C GLY A 166 -2.31 -20.28 27.21
N ARG A 167 -1.93 -20.31 28.49
CA ARG A 167 -2.08 -19.19 29.43
C ARG A 167 -1.07 -18.06 29.34
N LYS A 168 -0.37 -17.80 28.21
CA LYS A 168 0.74 -16.83 28.19
C LYS A 168 0.73 -15.76 27.09
N ASN A 169 -0.18 -15.81 26.13
CA ASN A 169 -0.26 -14.81 25.05
C ASN A 169 -1.65 -14.21 24.99
N TYR A 170 -1.84 -13.14 25.73
CA TYR A 170 -3.07 -12.36 25.69
C TYR A 170 -2.76 -10.97 25.09
N ALA A 171 -3.70 -10.45 24.30
CA ALA A 171 -3.76 -9.05 23.97
C ALA A 171 -4.95 -8.41 24.70
N ALA A 172 -4.77 -7.25 25.30
CA ALA A 172 -5.86 -6.50 25.86
C ALA A 172 -6.37 -5.50 24.80
N ILE A 173 -7.68 -5.56 24.53
CA ILE A 173 -8.35 -4.63 23.63
C ILE A 173 -9.08 -3.59 24.46
N VAL A 174 -8.74 -2.32 24.23
CA VAL A 174 -9.43 -1.19 24.84
C VAL A 174 -10.42 -0.63 23.83
N THR A 175 -11.69 -0.61 24.19
CA THR A 175 -12.75 -0.03 23.36
C THR A 175 -13.37 1.19 24.04
N GLY A 176 -13.86 2.12 23.24
CA GLY A 176 -14.60 3.28 23.71
C GLY A 176 -15.95 3.39 23.02
N ARG A 177 -17.00 3.60 23.79
CA ARG A 177 -18.34 3.95 23.28
C ARG A 177 -18.56 5.44 23.39
N GLN A 178 -18.88 6.08 22.28
CA GLN A 178 -19.23 7.50 22.19
C GLN A 178 -20.72 7.73 22.51
N ALA A 179 -21.12 8.97 22.78
CA ALA A 179 -22.52 9.33 23.06
C ALA A 179 -23.47 8.97 21.92
N ASN A 180 -23.02 9.03 20.69
CA ASN A 180 -23.77 8.62 19.48
C ASN A 180 -23.93 7.09 19.33
N GLY A 181 -23.45 6.30 20.31
CA GLY A 181 -23.48 4.84 20.28
C GLY A 181 -22.38 4.17 19.50
N LYS A 182 -21.54 4.92 18.78
CA LYS A 182 -20.42 4.38 18.00
C LYS A 182 -19.36 3.79 18.93
N ILE A 183 -18.90 2.57 18.60
CA ILE A 183 -17.82 1.91 19.31
C ILE A 183 -16.55 1.99 18.47
N ARG A 184 -15.44 2.36 19.10
CA ARG A 184 -14.11 2.37 18.48
C ARG A 184 -13.12 1.56 19.33
N VAL A 185 -12.18 0.90 18.67
CA VAL A 185 -11.01 0.33 19.33
C VAL A 185 -10.05 1.47 19.62
N LEU A 186 -9.70 1.68 20.89
CA LEU A 186 -8.82 2.75 21.35
C LEU A 186 -7.38 2.27 21.52
N ALA A 187 -7.16 0.98 21.81
CA ALA A 187 -5.83 0.41 21.89
C ALA A 187 -5.90 -1.11 21.76
N VAL A 188 -4.82 -1.69 21.25
CA VAL A 188 -4.53 -3.13 21.37
C VAL A 188 -3.18 -3.24 22.09
N LEU A 189 -3.19 -3.72 23.31
CA LEU A 189 -2.01 -3.82 24.14
C LEU A 189 -1.44 -5.26 24.09
N PRO A 190 -0.14 -5.43 23.88
CA PRO A 190 0.46 -6.75 23.65
C PRO A 190 0.47 -7.64 24.90
N ASP A 191 0.28 -7.06 26.07
CA ASP A 191 0.12 -7.76 27.35
C ASP A 191 -0.69 -6.93 28.34
N ARG A 192 -1.05 -7.53 29.48
CA ARG A 192 -1.76 -6.87 30.60
C ARG A 192 -0.82 -6.29 31.68
N LYS A 193 0.48 -6.31 31.45
CA LYS A 193 1.43 -5.80 32.44
C LYS A 193 1.51 -4.28 32.31
N LYS A 194 1.23 -3.59 33.41
CA LYS A 194 1.51 -2.16 33.53
C LYS A 194 3.03 -1.98 33.45
N ARG A 195 3.52 -1.40 32.35
CA ARG A 195 4.89 -0.89 32.32
C ARG A 195 4.87 0.47 32.96
N VAL A 196 5.52 0.59 34.11
CA VAL A 196 5.76 1.87 34.80
C VAL A 196 6.91 2.56 34.10
#